data_d2eb81d63038abb658be2088ab21fc83
#
_entry.id   d2eb81d63038abb658be2088ab21fc83
#
_cell.length_a   1.000
_cell.length_b   1.000
_cell.length_c   1.000
_cell.angle_alpha   90.00
_cell.angle_beta   90.00
_cell.angle_gamma   90.00
#
_symmetry.space_group_name_H-M   'P 1'
#
loop_
_entity.id
_entity.type
_entity.pdbx_description
1 polymer ?
#
loop_
_entity_poly.entity_id
_entity_poly.type
_entity_poly.pdbx_seq_one_letter_code
_entity_poly.pdbx_strand_id
1 'polypeptide(L)'
;NMHIVMMDRDMDSKQKKKMMEEIGNVKGVKSTISMSSLLGPTIPESMIPENLRSMLQSDEYELAFVSSEYESATDEVNEQVKAIDKIVKSYDKSGMVIGEAPLMKDLQDVTDVDLVNVNIISIAAIFVIILIIFKSISLPVILVAVIEFAIMINMAIPYYQGVSLPFVASIVIGAIQLGATVDYAILMTTRYQKERSRGKDKMEAISIAHKTSMPSIISSGLSFFAATFGVACYSQVEMIGSICTLLARGAIISMVVVLLVLPAMFMIFDKLICKTSIGFLGKKAKAQTSEAK
;
A
#
# COMPACT_ATOMS: atom_id res chain seq x y z
N ASN A 1 2.96 -27.02 -4.58
CA ASN A 1 1.84 -26.25 -4.06
C ASN A 1 0.54 -27.00 -4.26
N MET A 2 -0.45 -26.83 -3.39
CA MET A 2 -1.71 -27.56 -3.42
C MET A 2 -2.88 -26.61 -3.25
N HIS A 3 -3.82 -26.66 -4.20
CA HIS A 3 -5.10 -25.95 -4.12
C HIS A 3 -6.17 -26.94 -3.72
N ILE A 4 -7.20 -26.47 -3.07
CA ILE A 4 -8.37 -27.25 -2.67
C ILE A 4 -9.57 -26.63 -3.39
N VAL A 5 -10.28 -27.45 -4.14
CA VAL A 5 -11.56 -27.09 -4.76
C VAL A 5 -12.67 -27.55 -3.85
N MET A 6 -13.47 -26.63 -3.38
CA MET A 6 -14.67 -26.89 -2.60
C MET A 6 -15.88 -26.79 -3.56
N MET A 7 -16.70 -27.82 -3.60
CA MET A 7 -17.85 -27.94 -4.49
C MET A 7 -19.07 -28.45 -3.73
N ASP A 8 -20.25 -28.18 -4.26
CA ASP A 8 -21.50 -28.66 -3.70
C ASP A 8 -21.52 -30.19 -3.69
N ARG A 9 -21.89 -30.78 -2.54
CA ARG A 9 -22.02 -32.24 -2.39
C ARG A 9 -23.04 -32.83 -3.32
N ASP A 10 -24.15 -32.14 -3.54
CA ASP A 10 -25.31 -32.67 -4.32
C ASP A 10 -25.11 -32.51 -5.83
N MET A 11 -23.98 -31.95 -6.29
CA MET A 11 -23.63 -31.90 -7.70
C MET A 11 -23.55 -33.30 -8.30
N ASP A 12 -24.08 -33.47 -9.54
CA ASP A 12 -24.04 -34.75 -10.27
C ASP A 12 -22.59 -35.26 -10.45
N SER A 13 -22.36 -36.52 -10.13
CA SER A 13 -21.04 -37.19 -10.21
C SER A 13 -20.38 -37.09 -11.58
N LYS A 14 -21.19 -37.05 -12.65
CA LYS A 14 -20.66 -36.84 -14.02
C LYS A 14 -20.16 -35.44 -14.24
N GLN A 15 -20.83 -34.45 -13.65
CA GLN A 15 -20.40 -33.05 -13.72
C GLN A 15 -19.12 -32.84 -12.88
N LYS A 16 -19.05 -33.41 -11.67
CA LYS A 16 -17.83 -33.39 -10.83
C LYS A 16 -16.64 -33.97 -11.59
N LYS A 17 -16.80 -35.15 -12.19
CA LYS A 17 -15.74 -35.77 -12.96
C LYS A 17 -15.29 -34.93 -14.15
N LYS A 18 -16.22 -34.38 -14.92
CA LYS A 18 -15.90 -33.51 -16.06
C LYS A 18 -15.19 -32.24 -15.64
N MET A 19 -15.65 -31.60 -14.57
CA MET A 19 -14.99 -30.42 -13.98
C MET A 19 -13.56 -30.75 -13.57
N MET A 20 -13.31 -31.86 -12.90
CA MET A 20 -11.98 -32.27 -12.47
C MET A 20 -11.06 -32.64 -13.64
N GLU A 21 -11.60 -33.21 -14.72
CA GLU A 21 -10.85 -33.45 -15.96
C GLU A 21 -10.47 -32.12 -16.64
N GLU A 22 -11.36 -31.13 -16.70
CA GLU A 22 -11.06 -29.80 -17.23
C GLU A 22 -10.01 -29.08 -16.38
N ILE A 23 -10.11 -29.17 -15.03
CA ILE A 23 -9.10 -28.62 -14.12
C ILE A 23 -7.75 -29.32 -14.32
N GLY A 24 -7.72 -30.63 -14.53
CA GLY A 24 -6.48 -31.39 -14.79
C GLY A 24 -5.76 -30.94 -16.07
N ASN A 25 -6.48 -30.38 -17.03
CA ASN A 25 -5.91 -29.86 -18.29
C ASN A 25 -5.42 -28.41 -18.17
N VAL A 26 -5.60 -27.75 -17.03
CA VAL A 26 -5.08 -26.38 -16.82
C VAL A 26 -3.55 -26.43 -16.74
N LYS A 27 -2.89 -25.50 -17.41
CA LYS A 27 -1.44 -25.41 -17.45
C LYS A 27 -0.84 -25.38 -16.04
N GLY A 28 0.15 -26.23 -15.77
CA GLY A 28 0.84 -26.31 -14.48
C GLY A 28 0.13 -27.14 -13.41
N VAL A 29 -1.00 -27.76 -13.71
CA VAL A 29 -1.62 -28.77 -12.85
C VAL A 29 -0.92 -30.11 -13.05
N LYS A 30 -0.37 -30.66 -11.97
CA LYS A 30 0.31 -31.98 -11.97
C LYS A 30 -0.66 -33.13 -11.83
N SER A 31 -1.61 -32.99 -10.92
CA SER A 31 -2.59 -34.04 -10.63
C SER A 31 -3.80 -33.44 -9.90
N THR A 32 -4.92 -34.10 -10.07
CA THR A 32 -6.15 -33.80 -9.34
C THR A 32 -6.58 -35.05 -8.57
N ILE A 33 -6.99 -34.86 -7.32
CA ILE A 33 -7.46 -35.90 -6.43
C ILE A 33 -8.85 -35.50 -5.92
N SER A 34 -9.85 -36.28 -6.27
CA SER A 34 -11.23 -36.09 -5.80
C SER A 34 -11.79 -37.42 -5.32
N MET A 35 -12.91 -37.36 -4.62
CA MET A 35 -13.62 -38.57 -4.20
C MET A 35 -13.89 -39.49 -5.41
N SER A 36 -14.35 -38.91 -6.52
CA SER A 36 -14.64 -39.64 -7.74
C SER A 36 -13.41 -40.23 -8.43
N SER A 37 -12.22 -39.65 -8.25
CA SER A 37 -10.96 -40.18 -8.79
C SER A 37 -10.39 -41.34 -7.94
N LEU A 38 -10.68 -41.33 -6.64
CA LEU A 38 -10.26 -42.41 -5.72
C LEU A 38 -11.11 -43.68 -5.87
N LEU A 39 -12.40 -43.49 -6.20
CA LEU A 39 -13.35 -44.59 -6.24
C LEU A 39 -13.31 -45.42 -7.53
N GLY A 40 -12.81 -44.87 -8.64
CA GLY A 40 -12.96 -45.53 -9.92
C GLY A 40 -14.45 -45.88 -10.24
N PRO A 41 -14.80 -46.29 -11.45
CA PRO A 41 -16.21 -46.50 -11.85
C PRO A 41 -16.90 -47.70 -11.17
N THR A 42 -16.20 -48.47 -10.34
CA THR A 42 -16.68 -49.77 -9.83
C THR A 42 -16.76 -49.90 -8.32
N ILE A 43 -16.27 -48.92 -7.55
CA ILE A 43 -16.25 -49.01 -6.08
C ILE A 43 -17.42 -48.20 -5.50
N PRO A 44 -18.35 -48.80 -4.73
CA PRO A 44 -19.41 -48.08 -4.03
C PRO A 44 -18.83 -47.14 -2.96
N GLU A 45 -19.44 -45.99 -2.79
CA GLU A 45 -19.05 -44.99 -1.74
C GLU A 45 -19.02 -45.59 -0.32
N SER A 46 -19.80 -46.63 -0.06
CA SER A 46 -19.86 -47.33 1.24
C SER A 46 -18.56 -48.09 1.59
N MET A 47 -17.66 -48.30 0.66
CA MET A 47 -16.35 -48.95 0.92
C MET A 47 -15.23 -47.99 1.30
N ILE A 48 -15.50 -46.69 1.32
CA ILE A 48 -14.50 -45.70 1.77
C ILE A 48 -14.41 -45.72 3.28
N PRO A 49 -13.19 -45.79 3.85
CA PRO A 49 -13.00 -45.61 5.28
C PRO A 49 -13.60 -44.28 5.77
N GLU A 50 -14.35 -44.32 6.86
CA GLU A 50 -15.01 -43.12 7.43
C GLU A 50 -14.07 -41.95 7.65
N ASN A 51 -12.82 -42.21 8.00
CA ASN A 51 -11.76 -41.21 8.23
C ASN A 51 -11.44 -40.42 6.94
N LEU A 52 -11.39 -41.09 5.77
CA LEU A 52 -11.15 -40.44 4.47
C LEU A 52 -12.40 -39.68 4.00
N ARG A 53 -13.56 -40.25 4.25
CA ARG A 53 -14.83 -39.61 3.90
C ARG A 53 -15.04 -38.34 4.69
N SER A 54 -14.82 -38.35 6.01
CA SER A 54 -14.95 -37.16 6.86
C SER A 54 -13.93 -36.07 6.56
N MET A 55 -12.79 -36.40 5.95
CA MET A 55 -11.79 -35.40 5.50
C MET A 55 -12.14 -34.74 4.16
N LEU A 56 -12.84 -35.46 3.28
CA LEU A 56 -13.11 -35.00 1.91
C LEU A 56 -14.56 -34.53 1.71
N GLN A 57 -15.45 -34.85 2.63
CA GLN A 57 -16.87 -34.59 2.48
C GLN A 57 -17.49 -34.14 3.81
N SER A 58 -18.20 -33.03 3.78
CA SER A 58 -19.08 -32.56 4.85
C SER A 58 -20.55 -32.79 4.46
N ASP A 59 -21.48 -32.27 5.29
CA ASP A 59 -22.92 -32.35 4.96
C ASP A 59 -23.31 -31.52 3.73
N GLU A 60 -22.58 -30.43 3.45
CA GLU A 60 -22.91 -29.50 2.38
C GLU A 60 -21.88 -29.51 1.24
N TYR A 61 -20.61 -29.83 1.52
CA TYR A 61 -19.51 -29.67 0.55
C TYR A 61 -18.66 -30.91 0.40
N GLU A 62 -18.07 -31.05 -0.80
CA GLU A 62 -17.03 -32.01 -1.12
C GLU A 62 -15.75 -31.26 -1.49
N LEU A 63 -14.61 -31.80 -1.04
CA LEU A 63 -13.28 -31.25 -1.31
C LEU A 63 -12.55 -32.08 -2.34
N ALA A 64 -11.91 -31.41 -3.28
CA ALA A 64 -10.95 -32.00 -4.21
C ALA A 64 -9.61 -31.27 -4.11
N PHE A 65 -8.52 -32.02 -4.25
CA PHE A 65 -7.17 -31.49 -4.20
C PHE A 65 -6.58 -31.37 -5.60
N VAL A 66 -5.94 -30.22 -5.86
CA VAL A 66 -5.26 -29.94 -7.12
C VAL A 66 -3.80 -29.63 -6.82
N SER A 67 -2.91 -30.48 -7.29
CA SER A 67 -1.45 -30.26 -7.15
C SER A 67 -0.94 -29.38 -8.27
N SER A 68 -0.26 -28.28 -7.91
CA SER A 68 0.37 -27.34 -8.83
C SER A 68 1.89 -27.54 -8.88
N GLU A 69 2.50 -27.28 -10.03
CA GLU A 69 3.95 -27.19 -10.19
C GLU A 69 4.50 -25.81 -9.85
N TYR A 70 3.64 -24.80 -9.81
CA TYR A 70 4.04 -23.41 -9.55
C TYR A 70 4.19 -23.13 -8.06
N GLU A 71 5.09 -22.21 -7.72
CA GLU A 71 5.25 -21.72 -6.36
C GLU A 71 4.16 -20.70 -6.00
N SER A 72 3.86 -20.56 -4.70
CA SER A 72 2.92 -19.54 -4.19
C SER A 72 3.41 -18.14 -4.53
N ALA A 73 2.48 -17.20 -4.75
CA ALA A 73 2.76 -15.79 -5.02
C ALA A 73 3.54 -15.49 -6.31
N THR A 74 3.43 -16.36 -7.33
CA THR A 74 3.93 -16.10 -8.69
C THR A 74 2.79 -15.74 -9.65
N ASP A 75 3.11 -15.04 -10.74
CA ASP A 75 2.10 -14.68 -11.75
C ASP A 75 1.50 -15.92 -12.40
N GLU A 76 2.32 -16.97 -12.60
CA GLU A 76 1.88 -18.23 -13.19
C GLU A 76 0.83 -18.93 -12.31
N VAL A 77 1.03 -18.97 -10.98
CA VAL A 77 0.05 -19.58 -10.08
C VAL A 77 -1.21 -18.72 -9.98
N ASN A 78 -1.08 -17.40 -10.05
CA ASN A 78 -2.24 -16.50 -10.03
C ASN A 78 -3.13 -16.70 -11.27
N GLU A 79 -2.53 -16.86 -12.45
CA GLU A 79 -3.26 -17.19 -13.67
C GLU A 79 -3.90 -18.59 -13.60
N GLN A 80 -3.18 -19.57 -13.06
CA GLN A 80 -3.70 -20.91 -12.85
C GLN A 80 -4.92 -20.91 -11.93
N VAL A 81 -4.84 -20.23 -10.78
CA VAL A 81 -5.96 -20.09 -9.83
C VAL A 81 -7.17 -19.43 -10.49
N LYS A 82 -6.97 -18.38 -11.29
CA LYS A 82 -8.06 -17.73 -12.07
C LYS A 82 -8.71 -18.70 -13.05
N ALA A 83 -7.92 -19.50 -13.75
CA ALA A 83 -8.42 -20.48 -14.70
C ALA A 83 -9.22 -21.59 -14.00
N ILE A 84 -8.72 -22.09 -12.88
CA ILE A 84 -9.41 -23.12 -12.07
C ILE A 84 -10.72 -22.55 -11.50
N ASP A 85 -10.70 -21.35 -10.91
CA ASP A 85 -11.89 -20.71 -10.33
C ASP A 85 -12.98 -20.50 -11.41
N LYS A 86 -12.59 -20.07 -12.60
CA LYS A 86 -13.51 -19.92 -13.73
C LYS A 86 -14.16 -21.25 -14.12
N ILE A 87 -13.42 -22.35 -14.13
CA ILE A 87 -13.96 -23.68 -14.39
C ILE A 87 -14.93 -24.07 -13.28
N VAL A 88 -14.51 -23.96 -12.02
CA VAL A 88 -15.35 -24.27 -10.85
C VAL A 88 -16.65 -23.50 -10.90
N LYS A 89 -16.62 -22.17 -11.09
CA LYS A 89 -17.79 -21.30 -11.18
C LYS A 89 -18.71 -21.61 -12.36
N SER A 90 -18.21 -22.24 -13.43
CA SER A 90 -19.03 -22.66 -14.56
C SER A 90 -19.91 -23.88 -14.27
N TYR A 91 -19.49 -24.71 -13.33
CA TYR A 91 -20.19 -25.91 -12.88
C TYR A 91 -20.98 -25.69 -11.59
N ASP A 92 -20.37 -24.96 -10.65
CA ASP A 92 -20.95 -24.65 -9.35
C ASP A 92 -20.69 -23.17 -8.99
N LYS A 93 -21.76 -22.39 -8.91
CA LYS A 93 -21.67 -20.97 -8.53
C LYS A 93 -21.27 -20.76 -7.07
N SER A 94 -21.56 -21.72 -6.20
CA SER A 94 -21.18 -21.72 -4.79
C SER A 94 -19.78 -22.28 -4.55
N GLY A 95 -19.27 -23.07 -5.50
CA GLY A 95 -17.93 -23.65 -5.43
C GLY A 95 -16.83 -22.59 -5.37
N MET A 96 -15.73 -22.89 -4.71
CA MET A 96 -14.59 -21.97 -4.58
C MET A 96 -13.27 -22.73 -4.56
N VAL A 97 -12.21 -22.00 -4.94
CA VAL A 97 -10.84 -22.50 -4.88
C VAL A 97 -10.18 -21.90 -3.63
N ILE A 98 -9.74 -22.76 -2.71
CA ILE A 98 -9.15 -22.38 -1.43
C ILE A 98 -7.74 -22.95 -1.29
N GLY A 99 -6.95 -22.38 -0.40
CA GLY A 99 -5.56 -22.78 -0.15
C GLY A 99 -4.63 -21.58 -0.09
N GLU A 100 -3.33 -21.86 0.05
CA GLU A 100 -2.33 -20.80 0.22
C GLU A 100 -2.24 -19.87 -1.00
N ALA A 101 -2.14 -20.41 -2.21
CA ALA A 101 -1.99 -19.57 -3.40
C ALA A 101 -3.28 -18.79 -3.76
N PRO A 102 -4.51 -19.37 -3.70
CA PRO A 102 -5.72 -18.57 -3.83
C PRO A 102 -5.83 -17.47 -2.79
N LEU A 103 -5.51 -17.75 -1.51
CA LEU A 103 -5.52 -16.75 -0.45
C LEU A 103 -4.52 -15.62 -0.71
N MET A 104 -3.29 -15.96 -1.12
CA MET A 104 -2.27 -14.97 -1.44
C MET A 104 -2.69 -14.09 -2.62
N LYS A 105 -3.32 -14.69 -3.63
CA LYS A 105 -3.85 -13.96 -4.77
C LYS A 105 -4.96 -12.98 -4.36
N ASP A 106 -5.93 -13.43 -3.56
CA ASP A 106 -7.01 -12.57 -3.09
C ASP A 106 -6.50 -11.43 -2.22
N LEU A 107 -5.52 -11.71 -1.34
CA LEU A 107 -4.85 -10.67 -0.56
C LEU A 107 -4.13 -9.65 -1.46
N GLN A 108 -3.48 -10.08 -2.53
CA GLN A 108 -2.82 -9.20 -3.48
C GLN A 108 -3.85 -8.33 -4.21
N ASP A 109 -4.90 -8.93 -4.76
CA ASP A 109 -5.95 -8.22 -5.49
C ASP A 109 -6.64 -7.15 -4.61
N VAL A 110 -6.94 -7.48 -3.34
CA VAL A 110 -7.52 -6.53 -2.37
C VAL A 110 -6.52 -5.43 -2.01
N THR A 111 -5.26 -5.81 -1.76
CA THR A 111 -4.22 -4.85 -1.37
C THR A 111 -3.94 -3.83 -2.47
N ASP A 112 -3.93 -4.23 -3.74
CA ASP A 112 -3.71 -3.32 -4.86
C ASP A 112 -4.82 -2.26 -4.95
N VAL A 113 -6.07 -2.65 -4.73
CA VAL A 113 -7.22 -1.72 -4.68
C VAL A 113 -7.13 -0.81 -3.45
N ASP A 114 -6.84 -1.38 -2.28
CA ASP A 114 -6.74 -0.62 -1.03
C ASP A 114 -5.58 0.37 -1.06
N LEU A 115 -4.43 0.00 -1.63
CA LEU A 115 -3.27 0.87 -1.77
C LEU A 115 -3.63 2.15 -2.54
N VAL A 116 -4.31 2.00 -3.68
CA VAL A 116 -4.75 3.14 -4.49
C VAL A 116 -5.77 4.00 -3.72
N ASN A 117 -6.78 3.38 -3.12
CA ASN A 117 -7.84 4.08 -2.41
C ASN A 117 -7.31 4.82 -1.17
N VAL A 118 -6.49 4.16 -0.35
CA VAL A 118 -5.89 4.75 0.86
C VAL A 118 -4.99 5.91 0.49
N ASN A 119 -4.15 5.79 -0.54
CA ASN A 119 -3.29 6.88 -0.99
C ASN A 119 -4.11 8.09 -1.48
N ILE A 120 -5.10 7.87 -2.33
CA ILE A 120 -5.96 8.97 -2.85
C ILE A 120 -6.68 9.67 -1.70
N ILE A 121 -7.30 8.91 -0.78
CA ILE A 121 -8.04 9.48 0.35
C ILE A 121 -7.10 10.24 1.29
N SER A 122 -5.93 9.69 1.59
CA SER A 122 -4.94 10.32 2.47
C SER A 122 -4.40 11.63 1.87
N ILE A 123 -4.04 11.63 0.59
CA ILE A 123 -3.59 12.82 -0.13
C ILE A 123 -4.71 13.88 -0.17
N ALA A 124 -5.93 13.47 -0.48
CA ALA A 124 -7.08 14.39 -0.53
C ALA A 124 -7.36 15.00 0.85
N ALA A 125 -7.33 14.21 1.92
CA ALA A 125 -7.53 14.69 3.28
C ALA A 125 -6.46 15.72 3.69
N ILE A 126 -5.19 15.42 3.44
CA ILE A 126 -4.08 16.34 3.75
C ILE A 126 -4.16 17.60 2.88
N PHE A 127 -4.51 17.46 1.60
CA PHE A 127 -4.72 18.59 0.71
C PHE A 127 -5.79 19.55 1.29
N VAL A 128 -6.93 19.02 1.72
CA VAL A 128 -8.02 19.81 2.32
C VAL A 128 -7.57 20.46 3.63
N ILE A 129 -6.88 19.74 4.50
CA ILE A 129 -6.36 20.27 5.77
C ILE A 129 -5.42 21.45 5.50
N ILE A 130 -4.45 21.30 4.62
CA ILE A 130 -3.48 22.36 4.28
C ILE A 130 -4.20 23.55 3.64
N LEU A 131 -5.19 23.31 2.77
CA LEU A 131 -5.99 24.33 2.14
C LEU A 131 -6.73 25.19 3.17
N ILE A 132 -7.33 24.56 4.18
CA ILE A 132 -8.04 25.25 5.26
C ILE A 132 -7.08 26.05 6.13
N ILE A 133 -5.95 25.46 6.53
CA ILE A 133 -4.96 26.10 7.41
C ILE A 133 -4.35 27.34 6.76
N PHE A 134 -3.90 27.21 5.51
CA PHE A 134 -3.17 28.31 4.85
C PHE A 134 -4.03 29.19 3.96
N LYS A 135 -5.30 28.83 3.75
CA LYS A 135 -6.22 29.54 2.83
C LYS A 135 -5.58 29.84 1.49
N SER A 136 -4.92 28.83 0.92
CA SER A 136 -4.11 28.90 -0.29
C SER A 136 -4.34 27.66 -1.13
N ILE A 137 -4.47 27.80 -2.44
CA ILE A 137 -4.62 26.66 -3.36
C ILE A 137 -3.24 26.11 -3.78
N SER A 138 -2.22 26.96 -3.88
CA SER A 138 -0.90 26.54 -4.34
C SER A 138 -0.07 25.81 -3.27
N LEU A 139 -0.23 26.18 -1.99
CA LEU A 139 0.53 25.57 -0.90
C LEU A 139 0.22 24.08 -0.74
N PRO A 140 -1.05 23.62 -0.74
CA PRO A 140 -1.32 22.18 -0.71
C PRO A 140 -0.64 21.40 -1.82
N VAL A 141 -0.67 21.90 -3.06
CA VAL A 141 -0.02 21.27 -4.22
C VAL A 141 1.49 21.13 -3.99
N ILE A 142 2.14 22.21 -3.57
CA ILE A 142 3.59 22.23 -3.36
C ILE A 142 3.98 21.30 -2.20
N LEU A 143 3.27 21.37 -1.07
CA LEU A 143 3.58 20.57 0.11
C LEU A 143 3.37 19.08 -0.17
N VAL A 144 2.23 18.71 -0.74
CA VAL A 144 1.95 17.32 -1.10
C VAL A 144 2.98 16.79 -2.10
N ALA A 145 3.35 17.57 -3.13
CA ALA A 145 4.38 17.15 -4.08
C ALA A 145 5.75 16.88 -3.41
N VAL A 146 6.16 17.71 -2.44
CA VAL A 146 7.41 17.52 -1.70
C VAL A 146 7.33 16.28 -0.78
N ILE A 147 6.18 16.05 -0.15
CA ILE A 147 5.96 14.88 0.72
C ILE A 147 5.96 13.60 -0.10
N GLU A 148 5.20 13.56 -1.19
CA GLU A 148 5.16 12.41 -2.10
C GLU A 148 6.53 12.11 -2.70
N PHE A 149 7.31 13.13 -3.04
CA PHE A 149 8.68 12.95 -3.48
C PHE A 149 9.56 12.23 -2.44
N ALA A 150 9.42 12.56 -1.15
CA ALA A 150 10.13 11.86 -0.08
C ALA A 150 9.68 10.40 0.06
N ILE A 151 8.37 10.13 -0.08
CA ILE A 151 7.81 8.77 -0.03
C ILE A 151 8.33 7.95 -1.22
N MET A 152 8.31 8.52 -2.42
CA MET A 152 8.82 7.85 -3.63
C MET A 152 10.30 7.47 -3.51
N ILE A 153 11.14 8.36 -2.97
CA ILE A 153 12.56 8.04 -2.71
C ILE A 153 12.66 6.86 -1.74
N ASN A 154 11.89 6.87 -0.66
CA ASN A 154 11.92 5.80 0.33
C ASN A 154 11.49 4.45 -0.27
N MET A 155 10.44 4.46 -1.08
CA MET A 155 9.91 3.24 -1.72
C MET A 155 10.79 2.72 -2.87
N ALA A 156 11.58 3.58 -3.50
CA ALA A 156 12.50 3.17 -4.56
C ALA A 156 13.73 2.40 -4.06
N ILE A 157 14.20 2.67 -2.83
CA ILE A 157 15.43 2.06 -2.30
C ILE A 157 15.37 0.52 -2.25
N PRO A 158 14.30 -0.14 -1.76
CA PRO A 158 14.21 -1.60 -1.73
C PRO A 158 14.35 -2.25 -3.11
N TYR A 159 13.81 -1.61 -4.14
CA TYR A 159 13.96 -2.06 -5.53
C TYR A 159 15.43 -2.17 -5.94
N TYR A 160 16.23 -1.14 -5.66
CA TYR A 160 17.68 -1.17 -5.96
C TYR A 160 18.46 -2.13 -5.08
N GLN A 161 17.95 -2.46 -3.89
CA GLN A 161 18.57 -3.43 -2.98
C GLN A 161 18.16 -4.88 -3.30
N GLY A 162 17.21 -5.11 -4.19
CA GLY A 162 16.66 -6.44 -4.48
C GLY A 162 15.94 -7.07 -3.29
N VAL A 163 15.37 -6.24 -2.40
CA VAL A 163 14.65 -6.69 -1.20
C VAL A 163 13.16 -6.68 -1.48
N SER A 164 12.50 -7.82 -1.28
CA SER A 164 11.05 -7.93 -1.34
C SER A 164 10.42 -7.34 -0.08
N LEU A 165 9.40 -6.52 -0.27
CA LEU A 165 8.64 -5.92 0.83
C LEU A 165 7.36 -6.71 1.10
N PRO A 166 6.95 -6.86 2.36
CA PRO A 166 5.61 -7.33 2.67
C PRO A 166 4.56 -6.41 2.00
N PHE A 167 3.52 -6.99 1.43
CA PHE A 167 2.47 -6.22 0.71
C PHE A 167 1.84 -5.11 1.55
N VAL A 168 1.64 -5.35 2.86
CA VAL A 168 1.10 -4.37 3.81
C VAL A 168 2.04 -3.18 4.01
N ALA A 169 3.36 -3.36 3.82
CA ALA A 169 4.35 -2.31 4.08
C ALA A 169 4.12 -1.07 3.22
N SER A 170 3.72 -1.23 1.96
CA SER A 170 3.48 -0.11 1.04
C SER A 170 2.34 0.79 1.50
N ILE A 171 1.22 0.20 1.97
CA ILE A 171 0.06 0.93 2.49
C ILE A 171 0.42 1.67 3.78
N VAL A 172 1.04 0.94 4.71
CA VAL A 172 1.42 1.49 6.02
C VAL A 172 2.42 2.64 5.88
N ILE A 173 3.42 2.49 5.01
CA ILE A 173 4.44 3.52 4.81
C ILE A 173 3.82 4.76 4.16
N GLY A 174 3.02 4.60 3.10
CA GLY A 174 2.33 5.71 2.45
C GLY A 174 1.56 6.56 3.47
N ALA A 175 0.69 5.94 4.25
CA ALA A 175 -0.15 6.65 5.20
C ALA A 175 0.64 7.26 6.39
N ILE A 176 1.54 6.48 7.02
CA ILE A 176 2.28 6.93 8.23
C ILE A 176 3.33 7.97 7.85
N GLN A 177 4.11 7.74 6.80
CA GLN A 177 5.16 8.68 6.38
C GLN A 177 4.54 9.99 5.89
N LEU A 178 3.41 9.94 5.18
CA LEU A 178 2.65 11.12 4.76
C LEU A 178 2.24 11.95 5.98
N GLY A 179 1.62 11.31 6.99
CA GLY A 179 1.19 11.98 8.22
C GLY A 179 2.33 12.58 9.03
N ALA A 180 3.43 11.85 9.21
CA ALA A 180 4.60 12.32 9.96
C ALA A 180 5.35 13.46 9.24
N THR A 181 5.36 13.46 7.90
CA THR A 181 6.10 14.46 7.11
C THR A 181 5.32 15.76 6.98
N VAL A 182 3.99 15.71 6.98
CA VAL A 182 3.14 16.89 6.83
C VAL A 182 3.37 17.92 7.94
N ASP A 183 3.64 17.47 9.17
CA ASP A 183 3.89 18.35 10.30
C ASP A 183 5.17 19.17 10.12
N TYR A 184 6.22 18.58 9.56
CA TYR A 184 7.48 19.29 9.23
C TYR A 184 7.25 20.36 8.18
N ALA A 185 6.48 20.01 7.15
CA ALA A 185 6.15 20.93 6.06
C ALA A 185 5.26 22.09 6.54
N ILE A 186 4.24 21.81 7.36
CA ILE A 186 3.36 22.84 7.96
C ILE A 186 4.16 23.80 8.86
N LEU A 187 5.03 23.26 9.70
CA LEU A 187 5.87 24.08 10.60
C LEU A 187 6.71 25.07 9.83
N MET A 188 7.44 24.64 8.83
CA MET A 188 8.29 25.51 8.01
C MET A 188 7.46 26.51 7.21
N THR A 189 6.35 26.07 6.62
CA THR A 189 5.44 26.93 5.84
C THR A 189 4.83 28.02 6.70
N THR A 190 4.39 27.69 7.92
CA THR A 190 3.82 28.66 8.87
C THR A 190 4.84 29.74 9.25
N ARG A 191 6.11 29.35 9.48
CA ARG A 191 7.20 30.29 9.75
C ARG A 191 7.46 31.19 8.54
N TYR A 192 7.53 30.62 7.35
CA TYR A 192 7.71 31.37 6.11
C TYR A 192 6.58 32.35 5.88
N GLN A 193 5.32 31.93 5.99
CA GLN A 193 4.16 32.79 5.87
C GLN A 193 4.20 33.98 6.87
N LYS A 194 4.56 33.69 8.12
CA LYS A 194 4.67 34.72 9.17
C LYS A 194 5.70 35.78 8.83
N GLU A 195 6.87 35.40 8.32
CA GLU A 195 7.92 36.36 7.97
C GLU A 195 7.56 37.15 6.67
N ARG A 196 6.93 36.51 5.70
CA ARG A 196 6.40 37.18 4.49
C ARG A 196 5.29 38.18 4.85
N SER A 197 4.40 37.82 5.77
CA SER A 197 3.33 38.75 6.23
C SER A 197 3.87 39.98 6.98
N ARG A 198 5.08 39.91 7.55
CA ARG A 198 5.80 41.02 8.16
C ARG A 198 6.48 41.96 7.13
N GLY A 199 6.40 41.62 5.84
CA GLY A 199 6.96 42.41 4.76
C GLY A 199 8.42 42.13 4.43
N LYS A 200 8.98 41.04 4.95
CA LYS A 200 10.36 40.62 4.61
C LYS A 200 10.45 40.11 3.18
N ASP A 201 11.62 40.30 2.56
CA ASP A 201 11.89 39.71 1.25
C ASP A 201 11.89 38.18 1.33
N LYS A 202 11.67 37.53 0.17
CA LYS A 202 11.57 36.06 0.07
C LYS A 202 12.81 35.35 0.60
N MET A 203 14.03 35.86 0.30
CA MET A 203 15.28 35.27 0.76
C MET A 203 15.45 35.37 2.28
N GLU A 204 15.15 36.53 2.83
CA GLU A 204 15.22 36.76 4.28
C GLU A 204 14.17 35.93 5.02
N ALA A 205 12.94 35.91 4.52
CA ALA A 205 11.85 35.14 5.12
C ALA A 205 12.13 33.63 5.13
N ILE A 206 12.66 33.08 4.05
CA ILE A 206 13.07 31.66 3.97
C ILE A 206 14.23 31.37 4.93
N SER A 207 15.27 32.23 4.94
CA SER A 207 16.43 32.03 5.81
C SER A 207 16.00 31.96 7.29
N ILE A 208 15.11 32.87 7.71
CA ILE A 208 14.60 32.86 9.07
C ILE A 208 13.70 31.65 9.35
N ALA A 209 12.79 31.35 8.43
CA ALA A 209 11.90 30.20 8.57
C ALA A 209 12.69 28.91 8.69
N HIS A 210 13.67 28.70 7.82
CA HIS A 210 14.55 27.53 7.84
C HIS A 210 15.34 27.44 9.16
N LYS A 211 16.05 28.51 9.54
CA LYS A 211 16.85 28.57 10.77
C LYS A 211 16.03 28.32 12.03
N THR A 212 14.80 28.81 12.08
CA THR A 212 13.92 28.67 13.26
C THR A 212 13.15 27.35 13.30
N SER A 213 12.89 26.72 12.16
CA SER A 213 12.17 25.44 12.08
C SER A 213 13.09 24.23 12.14
N MET A 214 14.32 24.36 11.65
CA MET A 214 15.29 23.27 11.55
C MET A 214 15.51 22.49 12.87
N PRO A 215 15.71 23.12 14.05
CA PRO A 215 15.92 22.38 15.30
C PRO A 215 14.70 21.52 15.67
N SER A 216 13.48 22.03 15.49
CA SER A 216 12.26 21.29 15.79
C SER A 216 12.05 20.14 14.82
N ILE A 217 12.29 20.34 13.52
CA ILE A 217 12.18 19.29 12.50
C ILE A 217 13.20 18.18 12.75
N ILE A 218 14.46 18.53 13.05
CA ILE A 218 15.51 17.55 13.35
C ILE A 218 15.16 16.77 14.62
N SER A 219 14.78 17.45 15.70
CA SER A 219 14.41 16.78 16.95
C SER A 219 13.26 15.79 16.76
N SER A 220 12.19 16.22 16.05
CA SER A 220 11.02 15.36 15.79
C SER A 220 11.36 14.20 14.84
N GLY A 221 12.12 14.47 13.77
CA GLY A 221 12.55 13.43 12.83
C GLY A 221 13.45 12.38 13.46
N LEU A 222 14.41 12.82 14.30
CA LEU A 222 15.29 11.90 15.03
C LEU A 222 14.53 11.11 16.11
N SER A 223 13.54 11.70 16.77
CA SER A 223 12.71 11.00 17.74
C SER A 223 11.88 9.90 17.07
N PHE A 224 11.27 10.20 15.92
CA PHE A 224 10.53 9.21 15.15
C PHE A 224 11.45 8.12 14.59
N PHE A 225 12.63 8.50 14.08
CA PHE A 225 13.65 7.54 13.66
C PHE A 225 14.06 6.62 14.82
N ALA A 226 14.41 7.16 15.98
CA ALA A 226 14.87 6.37 17.12
C ALA A 226 13.79 5.38 17.61
N ALA A 227 12.53 5.82 17.67
CA ALA A 227 11.41 4.96 18.05
C ALA A 227 11.22 3.80 17.09
N THR A 228 11.16 4.07 15.77
CA THR A 228 10.94 3.04 14.76
C THR A 228 12.15 2.14 14.57
N PHE A 229 13.37 2.71 14.58
CA PHE A 229 14.62 1.95 14.49
C PHE A 229 14.84 1.04 15.70
N GLY A 230 14.49 1.51 16.90
CA GLY A 230 14.56 0.68 18.12
C GLY A 230 13.67 -0.56 18.00
N VAL A 231 12.44 -0.41 17.50
CA VAL A 231 11.55 -1.55 17.23
C VAL A 231 12.11 -2.46 16.14
N ALA A 232 12.66 -1.89 15.07
CA ALA A 232 13.25 -2.67 13.98
C ALA A 232 14.40 -3.57 14.46
N CYS A 233 15.26 -3.06 15.36
CA CYS A 233 16.39 -3.83 15.91
C CYS A 233 15.96 -4.91 16.90
N TYR A 234 14.86 -4.72 17.63
CA TYR A 234 14.46 -5.61 18.71
C TYR A 234 13.38 -6.62 18.31
N SER A 235 12.64 -6.35 17.25
CA SER A 235 11.54 -7.22 16.79
C SER A 235 12.08 -8.55 16.25
N GLN A 236 11.50 -9.64 16.74
CA GLN A 236 11.73 -10.99 16.20
C GLN A 236 10.75 -11.35 15.07
N VAL A 237 9.74 -10.51 14.83
CA VAL A 237 8.76 -10.68 13.77
C VAL A 237 9.28 -9.96 12.53
N GLU A 238 9.62 -10.71 11.50
CA GLU A 238 10.25 -10.20 10.26
C GLU A 238 9.44 -9.08 9.60
N MET A 239 8.11 -9.23 9.54
CA MET A 239 7.22 -8.22 8.98
C MET A 239 7.30 -6.90 9.75
N ILE A 240 7.28 -6.95 11.09
CA ILE A 240 7.37 -5.75 11.94
C ILE A 240 8.73 -5.09 11.77
N GLY A 241 9.80 -5.89 11.78
CA GLY A 241 11.17 -5.40 11.55
C GLY A 241 11.33 -4.69 10.22
N SER A 242 10.79 -5.27 9.15
CA SER A 242 10.82 -4.70 7.80
C SER A 242 10.05 -3.37 7.73
N ILE A 243 8.83 -3.30 8.23
CA ILE A 243 8.01 -2.09 8.25
C ILE A 243 8.70 -0.98 9.08
N CYS A 244 9.19 -1.32 10.27
CA CYS A 244 9.86 -0.34 11.14
C CYS A 244 11.18 0.16 10.55
N THR A 245 11.93 -0.68 9.85
CA THR A 245 13.14 -0.25 9.11
C THR A 245 12.80 0.74 8.02
N LEU A 246 11.73 0.48 7.27
CA LEU A 246 11.26 1.38 6.22
C LEU A 246 10.77 2.71 6.78
N LEU A 247 10.03 2.70 7.90
CA LEU A 247 9.58 3.92 8.58
C LEU A 247 10.75 4.72 9.14
N ALA A 248 11.72 4.07 9.76
CA ALA A 248 12.94 4.73 10.27
C ALA A 248 13.70 5.44 9.14
N ARG A 249 13.93 4.73 8.03
CA ARG A 249 14.58 5.32 6.85
C ARG A 249 13.72 6.45 6.27
N GLY A 250 12.40 6.27 6.18
CA GLY A 250 11.46 7.28 5.72
C GLY A 250 11.49 8.56 6.56
N ALA A 251 11.65 8.45 7.88
CA ALA A 251 11.78 9.60 8.78
C ALA A 251 12.99 10.47 8.41
N ILE A 252 14.15 9.86 8.17
CA ILE A 252 15.37 10.59 7.79
C ILE A 252 15.23 11.21 6.40
N ILE A 253 14.73 10.44 5.42
CA ILE A 253 14.52 10.94 4.06
C ILE A 253 13.57 12.13 4.06
N SER A 254 12.42 12.01 4.74
CA SER A 254 11.43 13.08 4.82
C SER A 254 11.99 14.34 5.49
N MET A 255 12.73 14.18 6.59
CA MET A 255 13.40 15.28 7.26
C MET A 255 14.36 16.02 6.32
N VAL A 256 15.21 15.29 5.61
CA VAL A 256 16.19 15.86 4.66
C VAL A 256 15.47 16.54 3.49
N VAL A 257 14.48 15.90 2.90
CA VAL A 257 13.71 16.45 1.78
C VAL A 257 12.99 17.74 2.20
N VAL A 258 12.33 17.76 3.35
CA VAL A 258 11.66 18.98 3.84
C VAL A 258 12.66 20.10 4.11
N LEU A 259 13.82 19.81 4.69
CA LEU A 259 14.83 20.83 4.98
C LEU A 259 15.52 21.39 3.73
N LEU A 260 15.68 20.60 2.67
CA LEU A 260 16.42 21.03 1.47
C LEU A 260 15.48 21.42 0.31
N VAL A 261 14.48 20.60 0.02
CA VAL A 261 13.64 20.79 -1.17
C VAL A 261 12.55 21.82 -0.93
N LEU A 262 11.90 21.82 0.25
CA LEU A 262 10.80 22.73 0.51
C LEU A 262 11.20 24.21 0.48
N PRO A 263 12.34 24.65 1.04
CA PRO A 263 12.83 26.03 0.86
C PRO A 263 13.08 26.40 -0.59
N ALA A 264 13.63 25.49 -1.38
CA ALA A 264 13.85 25.71 -2.83
C ALA A 264 12.53 25.89 -3.57
N MET A 265 11.53 25.08 -3.25
CA MET A 265 10.17 25.21 -3.83
C MET A 265 9.53 26.57 -3.46
N PHE A 266 9.68 27.04 -2.23
CA PHE A 266 9.22 28.37 -1.84
C PHE A 266 9.91 29.48 -2.60
N MET A 267 11.21 29.36 -2.87
CA MET A 267 11.95 30.34 -3.68
C MET A 267 11.45 30.43 -5.12
N ILE A 268 11.17 29.28 -5.74
CA ILE A 268 10.71 29.20 -7.12
C ILE A 268 9.27 29.69 -7.24
N PHE A 269 8.40 29.24 -6.34
CA PHE A 269 6.95 29.47 -6.43
C PHE A 269 6.44 30.63 -5.56
N ASP A 270 7.30 31.45 -4.94
CA ASP A 270 6.89 32.55 -4.07
C ASP A 270 5.82 33.48 -4.71
N LYS A 271 6.02 33.86 -5.99
CA LYS A 271 5.06 34.70 -6.72
C LYS A 271 3.68 34.04 -6.84
N LEU A 272 3.65 32.73 -7.10
CA LEU A 272 2.41 31.95 -7.22
C LEU A 272 1.72 31.83 -5.86
N ILE A 273 2.49 31.53 -4.81
CA ILE A 273 2.01 31.40 -3.43
C ILE A 273 1.38 32.74 -2.98
N CYS A 274 2.08 33.85 -3.17
CA CYS A 274 1.58 35.18 -2.79
C CYS A 274 0.30 35.57 -3.54
N LYS A 275 0.14 35.14 -4.79
CA LYS A 275 -1.04 35.44 -5.62
C LYS A 275 -2.27 34.61 -5.23
N THR A 276 -2.06 33.35 -4.83
CA THR A 276 -3.14 32.39 -4.57
C THR A 276 -3.51 32.24 -3.10
N SER A 277 -2.76 32.91 -2.19
CA SER A 277 -2.96 32.80 -0.75
C SER A 277 -3.63 34.06 -0.18
N ILE A 278 -4.64 33.86 0.65
CA ILE A 278 -5.34 34.96 1.32
C ILE A 278 -4.51 35.38 2.55
N GLY A 279 -4.07 36.66 2.57
CA GLY A 279 -3.36 37.22 3.74
C GLY A 279 -1.88 36.81 3.86
N PHE A 280 -1.30 36.23 2.82
CA PHE A 280 0.12 35.84 2.81
C PHE A 280 1.06 37.05 2.82
N LEU A 281 0.70 38.11 2.09
CA LEU A 281 1.40 39.39 2.13
C LEU A 281 0.65 40.37 3.07
N GLY A 282 1.38 40.92 4.02
CA GLY A 282 0.85 41.99 4.89
C GLY A 282 0.45 43.23 4.07
N LYS A 283 -0.45 44.06 4.63
CA LYS A 283 -0.94 45.27 3.95
C LYS A 283 0.17 46.20 3.42
N LYS A 284 1.34 46.27 4.11
CA LYS A 284 2.48 47.08 3.67
C LYS A 284 3.21 46.49 2.44
N ALA A 285 3.32 45.18 2.36
CA ALA A 285 3.97 44.51 1.22
C ALA A 285 3.09 44.53 -0.05
N LYS A 286 1.76 44.57 0.09
CA LYS A 286 0.85 44.76 -1.04
C LYS A 286 0.97 46.17 -1.69
N ALA A 287 1.22 47.21 -0.91
CA ALA A 287 1.42 48.55 -1.44
C ALA A 287 2.71 48.65 -2.30
N GLN A 288 3.82 48.07 -1.83
CA GLN A 288 5.08 48.09 -2.59
C GLN A 288 5.06 47.29 -3.88
N THR A 289 4.27 46.21 -3.94
CA THR A 289 4.13 45.40 -5.17
C THR A 289 3.18 46.08 -6.18
N SER A 290 2.32 47.00 -5.74
CA SER A 290 1.42 47.78 -6.60
C SER A 290 2.12 48.99 -7.22
N GLU A 291 3.14 49.56 -6.56
CA GLU A 291 3.94 50.69 -7.05
C GLU A 291 5.07 50.23 -8.03
N ALA A 292 5.39 48.94 -8.06
CA ALA A 292 6.43 48.35 -8.91
C ALA A 292 5.90 47.75 -10.23
N LYS A 293 4.63 47.97 -10.56
CA LYS A 293 3.96 47.65 -11.80
C LYS A 293 3.69 48.90 -12.61
#